data_da0482ba3e7703b77ae96528c1520f6d
#
_entry.id   da0482ba3e7703b77ae96528c1520f6d
#
_cell.length_a   1.000
_cell.length_b   1.000
_cell.length_c   1.000
_cell.angle_alpha   90.00
_cell.angle_beta   90.00
_cell.angle_gamma   90.00
#
_symmetry.space_group_name_H-M   'P 1'
#
loop_
_entity.id
_entity.type
_entity.pdbx_description
1 polymer ?
#
loop_
_entity_poly.entity_id
_entity_poly.type
_entity_poly.pdbx_seq_one_letter_code
_entity_poly.pdbx_strand_id
1 'polypeptide(L)'
;MPNYDASSTNTSKRANVKYKDLDLDFGRNTVTSDVNKLTDVEAVKRSVRNLINTSHFERPFHPEIGSSVRAMLFELMTPLTALNLQRKVQEVLVNYEPRIKLVQIAARPNYDSNAYDLSIYFYIIGSNELINVETFLERLR
;
A
#
# COMPACT_ATOMS: atom_id res chain seq x y z
N MET A 1 23.90 15.29 47.68
CA MET A 1 22.88 15.56 46.65
C MET A 1 23.15 14.61 45.51
N PRO A 2 22.21 13.78 45.07
CA PRO A 2 22.42 12.92 43.93
C PRO A 2 22.57 13.79 42.69
N ASN A 3 23.71 13.66 41.99
CA ASN A 3 23.92 14.25 40.69
C ASN A 3 22.94 13.63 39.70
N TYR A 4 21.95 14.39 39.31
CA TYR A 4 21.04 14.03 38.23
C TYR A 4 21.78 14.22 36.91
N ASP A 5 22.28 13.12 36.36
CA ASP A 5 22.94 13.13 35.04
C ASP A 5 21.87 13.15 33.93
N ALA A 6 21.55 14.32 33.44
CA ALA A 6 20.59 14.52 32.36
C ALA A 6 21.06 13.94 30.99
N SER A 7 22.32 13.50 30.92
CA SER A 7 22.87 12.88 29.70
C SER A 7 22.42 11.44 29.48
N SER A 8 21.88 10.80 30.49
CA SER A 8 21.38 9.43 30.46
C SER A 8 19.89 9.31 30.11
N THR A 9 19.21 10.40 29.83
CA THR A 9 17.87 10.30 29.22
C THR A 9 18.01 9.57 27.91
N ASN A 10 17.57 8.32 27.91
CA ASN A 10 17.43 7.47 26.73
C ASN A 10 16.55 8.15 25.67
N THR A 11 17.08 9.17 25.01
CA THR A 11 16.62 9.64 23.69
C THR A 11 16.94 8.61 22.61
N SER A 12 17.69 7.54 23.00
CA SER A 12 18.03 6.43 22.18
C SER A 12 16.80 5.60 21.88
N LYS A 13 16.41 5.59 20.64
CA LYS A 13 15.61 4.52 20.04
C LYS A 13 14.08 4.60 20.18
N ARG A 14 13.47 5.73 20.25
CA ARG A 14 12.17 5.86 19.59
C ARG A 14 12.46 5.80 18.10
N ALA A 15 12.23 4.64 17.49
CA ALA A 15 12.23 4.51 16.05
C ALA A 15 11.41 5.69 15.53
N ASN A 16 12.05 6.56 14.75
CA ASN A 16 11.44 7.81 14.34
C ASN A 16 10.33 7.43 13.36
N VAL A 17 9.10 7.29 13.85
CA VAL A 17 7.93 6.91 13.05
C VAL A 17 7.75 8.01 11.99
N LYS A 18 8.11 7.70 10.77
CA LYS A 18 8.14 8.64 9.65
C LYS A 18 6.76 8.83 9.02
N TYR A 19 6.03 7.74 8.92
CA TYR A 19 4.70 7.71 8.32
C TYR A 19 3.68 7.18 9.33
N LYS A 20 2.52 7.85 9.42
CA LYS A 20 1.39 7.42 10.24
C LYS A 20 0.13 7.53 9.43
N ASP A 21 -0.73 6.53 9.55
CA ASP A 21 -2.03 6.49 8.88
C ASP A 21 -3.07 5.89 9.81
N LEU A 22 -4.35 6.10 9.52
CA LEU A 22 -5.44 5.47 10.25
C LEU A 22 -5.65 4.04 9.74
N ASP A 23 -5.96 3.15 10.67
CA ASP A 23 -6.43 1.82 10.31
C ASP A 23 -7.89 1.91 9.83
N LEU A 24 -8.11 1.71 8.53
CA LEU A 24 -9.44 1.79 7.90
C LEU A 24 -10.37 0.63 8.26
N ASP A 25 -9.86 -0.39 8.95
CA ASP A 25 -10.69 -1.44 9.53
C ASP A 25 -11.35 -0.98 10.84
N PHE A 26 -11.02 0.25 11.30
CA PHE A 26 -11.54 0.89 12.51
C PHE A 26 -11.43 0.03 13.77
N GLY A 27 -10.42 -0.85 13.82
CA GLY A 27 -10.13 -1.64 15.00
C GLY A 27 -9.87 -0.75 16.22
N ARG A 28 -10.56 -1.02 17.35
CA ARG A 28 -10.38 -0.24 18.57
C ARG A 28 -9.08 -0.66 19.28
N ASN A 29 -8.24 0.31 19.56
CA ASN A 29 -7.08 0.10 20.42
C ASN A 29 -7.54 -0.02 21.88
N THR A 30 -7.22 -1.14 22.54
CA THR A 30 -7.65 -1.42 23.90
C THR A 30 -6.98 -0.53 24.94
N VAL A 31 -5.81 0.05 24.62
CA VAL A 31 -5.05 0.90 25.54
C VAL A 31 -5.48 2.36 25.45
N THR A 32 -5.61 2.88 24.23
CA THR A 32 -5.96 4.29 24.00
C THR A 32 -7.46 4.53 23.87
N SER A 33 -8.26 3.46 23.71
CA SER A 33 -9.70 3.51 23.41
C SER A 33 -10.06 4.25 22.13
N ASP A 34 -9.09 4.50 21.27
CA ASP A 34 -9.18 5.19 19.99
C ASP A 34 -8.97 4.20 18.82
N VAL A 35 -9.12 4.67 17.60
CA VAL A 35 -8.83 3.88 16.39
C VAL A 35 -7.34 3.51 16.32
N ASN A 36 -7.03 2.29 15.86
CA ASN A 36 -5.67 1.87 15.63
C ASN A 36 -4.97 2.75 14.58
N LYS A 37 -3.68 2.97 14.79
CA LYS A 37 -2.81 3.70 13.87
C LYS A 37 -1.85 2.72 13.21
N LEU A 38 -1.75 2.80 11.91
CA LEU A 38 -0.72 2.12 11.14
C LEU A 38 0.52 3.01 11.09
N THR A 39 1.69 2.40 11.14
CA THR A 39 2.95 3.13 11.12
C THR A 39 3.89 2.60 10.04
N ASP A 40 4.68 3.49 9.48
CA ASP A 40 5.78 3.20 8.55
C ASP A 40 5.39 2.21 7.43
N VAL A 41 5.93 1.00 7.48
CA VAL A 41 5.74 -0.03 6.44
C VAL A 41 4.28 -0.39 6.25
N GLU A 42 3.55 -0.60 7.35
CA GLU A 42 2.14 -1.00 7.27
C GLU A 42 1.24 0.14 6.76
N ALA A 43 1.56 1.39 7.10
CA ALA A 43 0.85 2.55 6.56
C ALA A 43 1.03 2.63 5.03
N VAL A 44 2.25 2.46 4.53
CA VAL A 44 2.53 2.50 3.09
C VAL A 44 1.92 1.32 2.36
N LYS A 45 2.02 0.10 2.91
CA LYS A 45 1.36 -1.10 2.33
C LYS A 45 -0.15 -0.91 2.19
N ARG A 46 -0.79 -0.35 3.22
CA ARG A 46 -2.24 -0.06 3.18
C ARG A 46 -2.56 0.97 2.12
N SER A 47 -1.77 2.04 2.02
CA SER A 47 -1.96 3.07 0.99
C SER A 47 -1.85 2.49 -0.42
N VAL A 48 -0.84 1.67 -0.69
CA VAL A 48 -0.66 0.97 -1.98
C VAL A 48 -1.89 0.12 -2.32
N ARG A 49 -2.38 -0.70 -1.38
CA ARG A 49 -3.60 -1.51 -1.60
C ARG A 49 -4.83 -0.65 -1.86
N ASN A 50 -5.00 0.43 -1.12
CA ASN A 50 -6.13 1.33 -1.28
C ASN A 50 -6.11 2.02 -2.65
N LEU A 51 -4.95 2.49 -3.12
CA LEU A 51 -4.81 3.11 -4.44
C LEU A 51 -5.18 2.17 -5.58
N ILE A 52 -4.77 0.89 -5.48
CA ILE A 52 -5.09 -0.12 -6.50
C ILE A 52 -6.60 -0.41 -6.54
N ASN A 53 -7.23 -0.46 -5.36
CA ASN A 53 -8.64 -0.78 -5.23
C ASN A 53 -9.59 0.40 -5.47
N THR A 54 -9.08 1.64 -5.42
CA THR A 54 -9.87 2.85 -5.67
C THR A 54 -10.02 3.04 -7.18
N SER A 55 -11.26 3.16 -7.66
CA SER A 55 -11.56 3.45 -9.05
C SER A 55 -11.52 4.95 -9.33
N HIS A 56 -11.27 5.34 -10.59
CA HIS A 56 -11.42 6.74 -11.01
C HIS A 56 -12.86 7.22 -10.73
N PHE A 57 -12.99 8.47 -10.34
CA PHE A 57 -14.24 9.14 -9.97
C PHE A 57 -14.91 8.63 -8.68
N GLU A 58 -14.29 7.73 -7.94
CA GLU A 58 -14.80 7.23 -6.67
C GLU A 58 -14.56 8.22 -5.52
N ARG A 59 -13.48 9.01 -5.60
CA ARG A 59 -13.12 10.00 -4.57
C ARG A 59 -13.81 11.34 -4.81
N PRO A 60 -14.61 11.85 -3.86
CA PRO A 60 -15.11 13.22 -3.90
C PRO A 60 -13.92 14.20 -3.90
N PHE A 61 -14.01 15.28 -4.68
CA PHE A 61 -13.02 16.37 -4.83
C PHE A 61 -11.70 16.00 -5.53
N HIS A 62 -11.36 14.72 -5.66
CA HIS A 62 -10.16 14.22 -6.35
C HIS A 62 -10.52 13.05 -7.28
N PRO A 63 -11.33 13.29 -8.33
CA PRO A 63 -11.79 12.22 -9.23
C PRO A 63 -10.67 11.60 -10.06
N GLU A 64 -9.55 12.31 -10.21
CA GLU A 64 -8.35 11.87 -10.91
C GLU A 64 -7.59 10.76 -10.18
N ILE A 65 -7.73 10.70 -8.83
CA ILE A 65 -7.03 9.70 -8.02
C ILE A 65 -7.78 8.37 -8.08
N GLY A 66 -7.14 7.39 -8.68
CA GLY A 66 -7.70 6.05 -8.78
C GLY A 66 -7.00 5.21 -9.82
N SER A 67 -7.46 3.99 -9.97
CA SER A 67 -6.95 3.01 -10.92
C SER A 67 -8.03 2.54 -11.87
N SER A 68 -7.63 2.12 -13.07
CA SER A 68 -8.51 1.41 -14.01
C SER A 68 -8.44 -0.11 -13.82
N VAL A 69 -7.84 -0.58 -12.75
CA VAL A 69 -7.64 -2.01 -12.48
C VAL A 69 -8.98 -2.74 -12.46
N ARG A 70 -9.96 -2.19 -11.76
CA ARG A 70 -11.28 -2.81 -11.63
C ARG A 70 -12.00 -2.99 -12.97
N ALA A 71 -11.88 -2.02 -13.88
CA ALA A 71 -12.43 -2.12 -15.23
C ALA A 71 -11.78 -3.25 -16.02
N MET A 72 -10.48 -3.45 -15.86
CA MET A 72 -9.74 -4.52 -16.55
C MET A 72 -10.09 -5.93 -16.04
N LEU A 73 -10.63 -6.06 -14.83
CA LEU A 73 -11.07 -7.35 -14.29
C LEU A 73 -12.33 -7.89 -15.01
N PHE A 74 -13.01 -7.08 -15.81
CA PHE A 74 -14.10 -7.54 -16.69
C PHE A 74 -13.62 -8.04 -18.05
N GLU A 75 -12.37 -7.77 -18.43
CA GLU A 75 -11.81 -8.23 -19.70
C GLU A 75 -11.48 -9.73 -19.67
N LEU A 76 -11.26 -10.30 -20.85
CA LEU A 76 -10.81 -11.70 -20.95
C LEU A 76 -9.46 -11.89 -20.26
N MET A 77 -9.33 -12.99 -19.56
CA MET A 77 -8.09 -13.35 -18.87
C MET A 77 -7.06 -13.85 -19.89
N THR A 78 -6.16 -12.97 -20.27
CA THR A 78 -5.08 -13.26 -21.21
C THR A 78 -3.75 -12.76 -20.64
N PRO A 79 -2.60 -13.27 -21.09
CA PRO A 79 -1.30 -12.72 -20.74
C PRO A 79 -1.15 -11.24 -21.09
N LEU A 80 -1.81 -10.79 -22.17
CA LEU A 80 -1.81 -9.39 -22.57
C LEU A 80 -2.56 -8.51 -21.58
N THR A 81 -3.72 -8.97 -21.11
CA THR A 81 -4.50 -8.27 -20.08
C THR A 81 -3.70 -8.18 -18.78
N ALA A 82 -2.97 -9.23 -18.38
CA ALA A 82 -2.09 -9.22 -17.22
C ALA A 82 -0.97 -8.16 -17.38
N LEU A 83 -0.37 -8.05 -18.57
CA LEU A 83 0.65 -7.03 -18.83
C LEU A 83 0.07 -5.60 -18.79
N ASN A 84 -1.12 -5.39 -19.34
CA ASN A 84 -1.80 -4.10 -19.27
C ASN A 84 -2.17 -3.73 -17.82
N LEU A 85 -2.65 -4.70 -17.04
CA LEU A 85 -2.93 -4.52 -15.61
C LEU A 85 -1.67 -4.09 -14.86
N GLN A 86 -0.53 -4.73 -15.10
CA GLN A 86 0.75 -4.37 -14.50
C GLN A 86 1.13 -2.93 -14.84
N ARG A 87 0.97 -2.50 -16.09
CA ARG A 87 1.27 -1.11 -16.51
C ARG A 87 0.36 -0.10 -15.83
N LYS A 88 -0.94 -0.40 -15.72
CA LYS A 88 -1.89 0.49 -15.04
C LYS A 88 -1.61 0.62 -13.56
N VAL A 89 -1.28 -0.46 -12.87
CA VAL A 89 -0.85 -0.41 -11.46
C VAL A 89 0.44 0.41 -11.31
N GLN A 90 1.40 0.23 -12.22
CA GLN A 90 2.63 1.02 -12.21
C GLN A 90 2.36 2.52 -12.37
N GLU A 91 1.51 2.90 -13.32
CA GLU A 91 1.12 4.29 -13.58
C GLU A 91 0.52 4.93 -12.32
N VAL A 92 -0.42 4.25 -11.68
CA VAL A 92 -1.08 4.74 -10.46
C VAL A 92 -0.11 4.92 -9.31
N LEU A 93 0.75 3.92 -9.06
CA LEU A 93 1.69 3.98 -7.93
C LEU A 93 2.76 5.04 -8.12
N VAL A 94 3.28 5.22 -9.34
CA VAL A 94 4.26 6.26 -9.63
C VAL A 94 3.67 7.66 -9.47
N ASN A 95 2.42 7.85 -9.87
CA ASN A 95 1.77 9.15 -9.83
C ASN A 95 1.26 9.55 -8.43
N TYR A 96 0.74 8.58 -7.66
CA TYR A 96 -0.02 8.89 -6.45
C TYR A 96 0.60 8.39 -5.15
N GLU A 97 1.71 7.61 -5.20
CA GLU A 97 2.40 7.16 -3.99
C GLU A 97 3.89 7.59 -3.99
N PRO A 98 4.17 8.87 -3.69
CA PRO A 98 5.54 9.39 -3.76
C PRO A 98 6.47 8.86 -2.67
N ARG A 99 5.95 8.13 -1.66
CA ARG A 99 6.75 7.57 -0.55
C ARG A 99 7.50 6.30 -0.93
N ILE A 100 7.20 5.71 -2.10
CA ILE A 100 7.79 4.46 -2.55
C ILE A 100 8.68 4.66 -3.77
N LYS A 101 9.69 3.81 -3.87
CA LYS A 101 10.48 3.60 -5.08
C LYS A 101 10.15 2.22 -5.62
N LEU A 102 9.36 2.18 -6.68
CA LEU A 102 8.92 0.94 -7.29
C LEU A 102 10.11 0.19 -7.91
N VAL A 103 10.17 -1.11 -7.69
CA VAL A 103 11.18 -2.01 -8.25
C VAL A 103 10.58 -2.86 -9.34
N GLN A 104 9.52 -3.60 -9.02
CA GLN A 104 8.90 -4.54 -9.94
C GLN A 104 7.44 -4.74 -9.58
N ILE A 105 6.63 -4.96 -10.62
CA ILE A 105 5.26 -5.44 -10.47
C ILE A 105 5.14 -6.72 -11.30
N ALA A 106 4.56 -7.75 -10.73
CA ALA A 106 4.23 -8.99 -11.42
C ALA A 106 2.73 -9.24 -11.29
N ALA A 107 2.03 -9.35 -12.41
CA ALA A 107 0.64 -9.77 -12.46
C ALA A 107 0.58 -11.13 -13.17
N ARG A 108 0.08 -12.14 -12.47
CA ARG A 108 -0.05 -13.51 -12.99
C ARG A 108 -1.52 -13.89 -13.06
N PRO A 109 -2.01 -14.35 -14.22
CA PRO A 109 -3.36 -14.88 -14.30
C PRO A 109 -3.45 -16.21 -13.57
N ASN A 110 -4.42 -16.33 -12.69
CA ASN A 110 -4.76 -17.57 -11.98
C ASN A 110 -6.10 -18.05 -12.53
N TYR A 111 -6.03 -19.01 -13.44
CA TYR A 111 -7.21 -19.50 -14.15
C TYR A 111 -8.14 -20.33 -13.26
N ASP A 112 -7.59 -21.00 -12.24
CA ASP A 112 -8.35 -21.86 -11.35
C ASP A 112 -9.28 -21.06 -10.43
N SER A 113 -8.79 -19.93 -9.94
CA SER A 113 -9.55 -19.03 -9.07
C SER A 113 -10.24 -17.89 -9.83
N ASN A 114 -10.09 -17.82 -11.16
CA ASN A 114 -10.59 -16.72 -11.99
C ASN A 114 -10.15 -15.33 -11.49
N ALA A 115 -8.87 -15.19 -11.19
CA ALA A 115 -8.29 -14.02 -10.56
C ALA A 115 -6.90 -13.69 -11.09
N TYR A 116 -6.37 -12.53 -10.71
CA TYR A 116 -4.98 -12.17 -10.92
C TYR A 116 -4.24 -12.10 -9.58
N ASP A 117 -3.12 -12.80 -9.48
CA ASP A 117 -2.17 -12.66 -8.39
C ASP A 117 -1.23 -11.50 -8.70
N LEU A 118 -1.33 -10.43 -7.94
CA LEU A 118 -0.53 -9.22 -8.10
C LEU A 118 0.51 -9.14 -7.00
N SER A 119 1.79 -9.15 -7.37
CA SER A 119 2.91 -8.96 -6.46
C SER A 119 3.64 -7.67 -6.79
N ILE A 120 3.81 -6.79 -5.81
CA ILE A 120 4.40 -5.46 -5.96
C ILE A 120 5.62 -5.36 -5.06
N TYR A 121 6.78 -5.10 -5.63
CA TYR A 121 8.04 -4.94 -4.92
C TYR A 121 8.49 -3.48 -4.97
N PHE A 122 8.78 -2.90 -3.81
CA PHE A 122 9.21 -1.51 -3.70
C PHE A 122 10.08 -1.29 -2.46
N TYR A 123 10.80 -0.16 -2.46
CA TYR A 123 11.46 0.40 -1.28
C TYR A 123 10.68 1.60 -0.78
N ILE A 124 10.63 1.80 0.52
CA ILE A 124 10.16 3.07 1.11
C ILE A 124 11.33 4.06 1.10
N ILE A 125 11.07 5.30 0.72
CA ILE A 125 12.09 6.35 0.69
C ILE A 125 12.66 6.57 2.10
N GLY A 126 13.98 6.33 2.21
CA GLY A 126 14.70 6.39 3.47
C GLY A 126 14.81 5.04 4.21
N SER A 127 14.35 3.95 3.59
CA SER A 127 14.62 2.57 4.01
C SER A 127 15.30 1.81 2.89
N ASN A 128 16.20 0.90 3.26
CA ASN A 128 16.85 -0.01 2.30
C ASN A 128 16.21 -1.41 2.29
N GLU A 129 15.07 -1.55 2.97
CA GLU A 129 14.36 -2.82 3.04
C GLU A 129 13.43 -2.97 1.83
N LEU A 130 13.57 -4.09 1.11
CA LEU A 130 12.66 -4.44 0.03
C LEU A 130 11.35 -4.98 0.60
N ILE A 131 10.27 -4.32 0.25
CA ILE A 131 8.92 -4.66 0.72
C ILE A 131 8.16 -5.32 -0.42
N ASN A 132 7.46 -6.41 -0.10
CA ASN A 132 6.51 -7.06 -0.98
C ASN A 132 5.09 -6.84 -0.48
N VAL A 133 4.19 -6.52 -1.41
CA VAL A 133 2.74 -6.48 -1.19
C VAL A 133 2.09 -7.42 -2.20
N GLU A 134 1.41 -8.41 -1.69
CA GLU A 134 0.60 -9.32 -2.48
C GLU A 134 -0.87 -8.94 -2.39
N THR A 135 -1.53 -8.93 -3.53
CA THR A 135 -2.96 -8.61 -3.63
C THR A 135 -3.60 -9.56 -4.62
N PHE A 136 -4.67 -10.18 -4.19
CA PHE A 136 -5.49 -11.03 -4.99
C PHE A 136 -6.62 -10.20 -5.60
N LEU A 137 -6.70 -10.18 -6.92
CA LEU A 137 -7.70 -9.42 -7.67
C LEU A 137 -8.67 -10.40 -8.32
N GLU A 138 -9.79 -10.62 -7.67
CA GLU A 138 -10.84 -11.47 -8.19
C GLU A 138 -11.52 -10.81 -9.39
N ARG A 139 -11.73 -11.60 -10.44
CA ARG A 139 -12.41 -11.15 -11.64
C ARG A 139 -13.90 -11.07 -11.37
N LEU A 140 -14.48 -9.93 -11.64
CA LEU A 140 -15.91 -9.71 -11.55
C LEU A 140 -16.60 -10.34 -12.78
N ARG A 141 -17.64 -11.13 -12.54
CA ARG A 141 -18.48 -11.73 -13.58
C ARG A 141 -19.66 -10.82 -13.91
#